data_d51499299fdfb12c0c86572532772b29
#
_entry.id   d51499299fdfb12c0c86572532772b29
#
_cell.length_a   1.000
_cell.length_b   1.000
_cell.length_c   1.000
_cell.angle_alpha   90.00
_cell.angle_beta   90.00
_cell.angle_gamma   90.00
#
_symmetry.space_group_name_H-M   'P 1'
#
loop_
_entity.id
_entity.type
_entity.pdbx_description
1 polymer ?
#
loop_
_entity_poly.entity_id
_entity_poly.type
_entity_poly.pdbx_seq_one_letter_code
_entity_poly.pdbx_strand_id
1 'polypeptide(L)'
;IGVESRDMEIQEHIKDPYGMPYIPGSSIKGMLRTILLIYDILENSQKYQKAKNNLSYDIGKQQRRTIYLSKNMKEIETISFNKLNRDEKKVGNAVNDIMAGVIVSDSASIDIKDLVLCKKIERHPDGREHSINIMRECIKPGTQINFTLTVDESICNIDEQIIYEAIKKYTECYNDCFIALFKGAEYLQDDYVILGGGSGFASKTIEYSMYGKKDGVKCIRDILLNTVKREKNGNHKNYKDAALGVSPHIIKYTSCYGKQMQMGVCKMIIK
;
A
#
# COMPACT_ATOMS: atom_id res chain seq x y z
N ILE A 1 6.53 -42.81 -4.65
CA ILE A 1 5.41 -41.85 -4.63
C ILE A 1 6.01 -40.54 -5.14
N GLY A 2 5.85 -40.29 -6.45
CA GLY A 2 6.38 -39.11 -7.09
C GLY A 2 5.60 -37.89 -6.63
N VAL A 3 6.21 -37.03 -5.86
CA VAL A 3 5.78 -35.65 -5.69
C VAL A 3 6.20 -34.94 -6.98
N GLU A 4 5.26 -34.62 -7.84
CA GLU A 4 5.51 -33.67 -8.92
C GLU A 4 6.01 -32.38 -8.28
N SER A 5 7.29 -32.09 -8.48
CA SER A 5 7.86 -30.78 -8.11
C SER A 5 7.22 -29.75 -9.04
N ARG A 6 6.13 -29.14 -8.62
CA ARG A 6 5.64 -27.92 -9.29
C ARG A 6 6.72 -26.88 -9.16
N ASP A 7 7.18 -26.35 -10.29
CA ASP A 7 8.15 -25.26 -10.32
C ASP A 7 7.67 -24.15 -9.40
N MET A 8 8.52 -23.77 -8.45
CA MET A 8 8.22 -22.76 -7.46
C MET A 8 8.75 -21.42 -7.94
N GLU A 9 7.88 -20.46 -8.19
CA GLU A 9 8.27 -19.10 -8.55
C GLU A 9 8.95 -18.42 -7.35
N ILE A 10 10.15 -17.87 -7.57
CA ILE A 10 10.87 -17.05 -6.57
C ILE A 10 10.85 -15.61 -7.04
N GLN A 11 10.27 -14.74 -6.22
CA GLN A 11 10.29 -13.29 -6.43
C GLN A 11 11.47 -12.70 -5.66
N GLU A 12 12.50 -12.31 -6.38
CA GLU A 12 13.73 -11.75 -5.81
C GLU A 12 13.52 -10.35 -5.22
N HIS A 13 14.34 -10.02 -4.22
CA HIS A 13 14.49 -8.66 -3.73
C HIS A 13 15.32 -7.84 -4.72
N ILE A 14 15.07 -6.55 -4.81
CA ILE A 14 15.90 -5.65 -5.62
C ILE A 14 17.31 -5.60 -5.05
N LYS A 15 18.30 -5.64 -5.93
CA LYS A 15 19.73 -5.61 -5.62
C LYS A 15 20.42 -4.55 -6.47
N ASP A 16 21.48 -4.00 -5.96
CA ASP A 16 22.38 -3.11 -6.70
C ASP A 16 23.24 -3.89 -7.71
N PRO A 17 24.06 -3.23 -8.54
CA PRO A 17 24.95 -3.91 -9.49
C PRO A 17 25.98 -4.84 -8.85
N TYR A 18 26.23 -4.72 -7.55
CA TYR A 18 27.13 -5.60 -6.79
C TYR A 18 26.39 -6.77 -6.13
N GLY A 19 25.08 -6.89 -6.36
CA GLY A 19 24.25 -7.94 -5.80
C GLY A 19 23.79 -7.68 -4.36
N MET A 20 24.00 -6.48 -3.82
CA MET A 20 23.59 -6.14 -2.46
C MET A 20 22.13 -5.67 -2.42
N PRO A 21 21.30 -6.25 -1.55
CA PRO A 21 19.92 -5.80 -1.40
C PRO A 21 19.85 -4.36 -0.85
N TYR A 22 18.84 -3.61 -1.29
CA TYR A 22 18.55 -2.28 -0.76
C TYR A 22 17.07 -1.95 -0.93
N ILE A 23 16.61 -0.88 -0.30
CA ILE A 23 15.27 -0.34 -0.54
C ILE A 23 15.40 0.96 -1.33
N PRO A 24 14.80 1.03 -2.54
CA PRO A 24 14.81 2.26 -3.32
C PRO A 24 14.10 3.40 -2.59
N GLY A 25 14.71 4.58 -2.58
CA GLY A 25 14.10 5.80 -2.01
C GLY A 25 12.76 6.14 -2.65
N SER A 26 12.59 5.80 -3.94
CA SER A 26 11.30 5.93 -4.63
C SER A 26 10.19 5.07 -4.01
N SER A 27 10.52 3.88 -3.48
CA SER A 27 9.55 3.03 -2.78
C SER A 27 9.16 3.61 -1.43
N ILE A 28 10.12 4.16 -0.68
CA ILE A 28 9.89 4.84 0.60
C ILE A 28 9.07 6.12 0.38
N LYS A 29 9.45 6.93 -0.61
CA LYS A 29 8.72 8.15 -0.99
C LYS A 29 7.29 7.84 -1.45
N GLY A 30 7.08 6.78 -2.23
CA GLY A 30 5.75 6.34 -2.65
C GLY A 30 4.86 5.89 -1.49
N MET A 31 5.43 5.22 -0.49
CA MET A 31 4.74 4.87 0.75
C MET A 31 4.34 6.12 1.52
N LEU A 32 5.27 7.04 1.76
CA LEU A 32 5.00 8.31 2.44
C LEU A 32 3.94 9.13 1.70
N ARG A 33 4.01 9.22 0.38
CA ARG A 33 3.00 9.89 -0.44
C ARG A 33 1.60 9.31 -0.21
N THR A 34 1.47 7.98 -0.17
CA THR A 34 0.17 7.34 0.09
C THR A 34 -0.33 7.65 1.51
N ILE A 35 0.53 7.59 2.50
CA ILE A 35 0.20 7.88 3.90
C ILE A 35 -0.23 9.34 4.07
N LEU A 36 0.52 10.29 3.50
CA LEU A 36 0.19 11.71 3.53
C LEU A 36 -1.13 12.03 2.78
N LEU A 37 -1.41 11.32 1.69
CA LEU A 37 -2.67 11.46 0.97
C LEU A 37 -3.85 10.96 1.82
N ILE A 38 -3.71 9.82 2.48
CA ILE A 38 -4.70 9.28 3.41
C ILE A 38 -4.96 10.27 4.54
N TYR A 39 -3.91 10.82 5.13
CA TYR A 39 -4.00 11.83 6.16
C TYR A 39 -4.79 13.06 5.70
N ASP A 40 -4.43 13.63 4.55
CA ASP A 40 -5.12 14.81 3.99
C ASP A 40 -6.60 14.52 3.66
N ILE A 41 -6.92 13.31 3.18
CA ILE A 41 -8.32 12.89 2.92
C ILE A 41 -9.12 12.80 4.23
N LEU A 42 -8.55 12.24 5.29
CA LEU A 42 -9.22 12.08 6.57
C LEU A 42 -9.47 13.43 7.26
N GLU A 43 -8.47 14.32 7.24
CA GLU A 43 -8.57 15.65 7.87
C GLU A 43 -9.42 16.63 7.05
N ASN A 44 -9.44 16.51 5.72
CA ASN A 44 -10.05 17.47 4.81
C ASN A 44 -11.07 16.82 3.86
N SER A 45 -11.90 15.90 4.33
CA SER A 45 -12.78 15.06 3.50
C SER A 45 -13.68 15.85 2.54
N GLN A 46 -14.13 17.04 2.93
CA GLN A 46 -15.00 17.89 2.11
C GLN A 46 -14.33 18.33 0.79
N LYS A 47 -13.03 18.59 0.81
CA LYS A 47 -12.25 19.02 -0.36
C LYS A 47 -12.19 17.90 -1.44
N TYR A 48 -12.40 16.65 -1.06
CA TYR A 48 -12.38 15.49 -1.95
C TYR A 48 -13.76 15.04 -2.45
N GLN A 49 -14.85 15.69 -2.01
CA GLN A 49 -16.21 15.22 -2.30
C GLN A 49 -16.52 15.10 -3.79
N LYS A 50 -16.05 16.05 -4.60
CA LYS A 50 -16.20 16.00 -6.06
C LYS A 50 -15.45 14.83 -6.68
N ALA A 51 -14.19 14.65 -6.31
CA ALA A 51 -13.35 13.53 -6.80
C ALA A 51 -13.91 12.17 -6.35
N LYS A 52 -14.41 12.07 -5.13
CA LYS A 52 -15.13 10.90 -4.61
C LYS A 52 -16.34 10.55 -5.46
N ASN A 53 -17.16 11.55 -5.82
CA ASN A 53 -18.34 11.35 -6.66
C ASN A 53 -17.94 10.91 -8.08
N ASN A 54 -16.87 11.51 -8.65
CA ASN A 54 -16.34 11.13 -9.96
C ASN A 54 -15.87 9.67 -9.97
N LEU A 55 -15.11 9.27 -8.94
CA LEU A 55 -14.64 7.89 -8.80
C LEU A 55 -15.82 6.90 -8.68
N SER A 56 -16.81 7.21 -7.84
CA SER A 56 -18.01 6.39 -7.67
C SER A 56 -18.80 6.25 -8.98
N TYR A 57 -18.93 7.33 -9.74
CA TYR A 57 -19.60 7.32 -11.04
C TYR A 57 -18.87 6.45 -12.05
N ASP A 58 -17.54 6.60 -12.16
CA ASP A 58 -16.73 5.86 -13.12
C ASP A 58 -16.71 4.35 -12.80
N ILE A 59 -16.64 3.98 -11.51
CA ILE A 59 -16.76 2.58 -11.07
C ILE A 59 -18.15 2.02 -11.44
N GLY A 60 -19.22 2.77 -11.16
CA GLY A 60 -20.60 2.35 -11.47
C GLY A 60 -20.85 2.17 -12.97
N LYS A 61 -20.14 2.88 -13.83
CA LYS A 61 -20.16 2.74 -15.29
C LYS A 61 -19.23 1.64 -15.80
N GLN A 62 -18.53 0.95 -14.89
CA GLN A 62 -17.54 -0.08 -15.24
C GLN A 62 -16.50 0.43 -16.25
N GLN A 63 -16.03 1.65 -16.04
CA GLN A 63 -15.03 2.29 -16.87
C GLN A 63 -13.73 1.47 -16.90
N ARG A 64 -12.93 1.66 -17.94
CA ARG A 64 -11.64 0.96 -18.06
C ARG A 64 -10.73 1.32 -16.87
N ARG A 65 -9.87 0.38 -16.50
CA ARG A 65 -8.87 0.54 -15.42
C ARG A 65 -8.13 1.88 -15.45
N THR A 66 -7.77 2.37 -16.64
CA THR A 66 -7.09 3.65 -16.83
C THR A 66 -7.91 4.85 -16.36
N ILE A 67 -9.23 4.75 -16.26
CA ILE A 67 -10.07 5.84 -15.78
C ILE A 67 -9.92 5.98 -14.27
N TYR A 68 -10.33 5.01 -13.48
CA TYR A 68 -10.35 5.16 -12.02
C TYR A 68 -9.02 4.82 -11.31
N LEU A 69 -8.13 4.02 -11.92
CA LEU A 69 -6.80 3.76 -11.36
C LEU A 69 -5.73 4.78 -11.80
N SER A 70 -6.00 5.57 -12.81
CA SER A 70 -5.06 6.56 -13.32
C SER A 70 -5.66 7.97 -13.29
N LYS A 71 -6.75 8.20 -14.01
CA LYS A 71 -7.36 9.53 -14.11
C LYS A 71 -7.92 10.01 -12.77
N ASN A 72 -8.75 9.20 -12.10
CA ASN A 72 -9.36 9.59 -10.84
C ASN A 72 -8.35 9.68 -9.70
N MET A 73 -7.36 8.76 -9.66
CA MET A 73 -6.28 8.86 -8.69
C MET A 73 -5.44 10.11 -8.92
N LYS A 74 -5.13 10.45 -10.18
CA LYS A 74 -4.44 11.71 -10.51
C LYS A 74 -5.23 12.94 -10.08
N GLU A 75 -6.56 12.95 -10.25
CA GLU A 75 -7.42 14.05 -9.76
C GLU A 75 -7.30 14.19 -8.23
N ILE A 76 -7.40 13.09 -7.49
CA ILE A 76 -7.30 13.06 -6.04
C ILE A 76 -5.90 13.53 -5.56
N GLU A 77 -4.84 13.01 -6.16
CA GLU A 77 -3.47 13.44 -5.85
C GLU A 77 -3.23 14.92 -6.18
N THR A 78 -3.79 15.41 -7.27
CA THR A 78 -3.69 16.83 -7.66
C THR A 78 -4.30 17.74 -6.59
N ILE A 79 -5.42 17.36 -6.01
CA ILE A 79 -6.07 18.10 -4.92
C ILE A 79 -5.14 18.18 -3.68
N SER A 80 -4.42 17.11 -3.36
CA SER A 80 -3.53 17.05 -2.19
C SER A 80 -2.20 17.76 -2.42
N PHE A 81 -1.55 17.49 -3.54
CA PHE A 81 -0.12 17.78 -3.69
C PHE A 81 0.21 18.90 -4.68
N ASN A 82 -0.64 19.20 -5.68
CA ASN A 82 -0.29 20.19 -6.71
C ASN A 82 -0.64 21.63 -6.24
N LYS A 83 0.23 22.22 -5.41
CA LYS A 83 0.01 23.51 -4.74
C LYS A 83 1.02 24.61 -5.13
N LEU A 84 2.06 24.30 -5.93
CA LEU A 84 3.15 25.25 -6.18
C LEU A 84 2.83 26.30 -7.25
N ASN A 85 1.76 26.13 -8.04
CA ASN A 85 1.33 27.08 -9.09
C ASN A 85 2.44 27.49 -10.10
N ARG A 86 3.44 26.64 -10.31
CA ARG A 86 4.53 26.88 -11.28
C ARG A 86 4.06 26.76 -12.73
N ASP A 87 3.03 25.97 -12.97
CA ASP A 87 2.33 25.86 -14.24
C ASP A 87 0.82 26.07 -14.01
N GLU A 88 0.38 27.31 -14.15
CA GLU A 88 -1.02 27.70 -13.94
C GLU A 88 -1.96 27.10 -15.00
N LYS A 89 -1.46 26.83 -16.22
CA LYS A 89 -2.27 26.28 -17.31
C LYS A 89 -2.56 24.79 -17.13
N LYS A 90 -1.70 24.08 -16.40
CA LYS A 90 -1.84 22.64 -16.15
C LYS A 90 -1.63 22.32 -14.66
N VAL A 91 -2.62 22.60 -13.85
CA VAL A 91 -2.56 22.36 -12.38
C VAL A 91 -2.06 20.95 -12.04
N GLY A 92 -2.48 19.92 -12.76
CA GLY A 92 -2.01 18.54 -12.58
C GLY A 92 -0.61 18.23 -13.13
N ASN A 93 0.20 19.25 -13.49
CA ASN A 93 1.58 19.06 -13.90
C ASN A 93 2.45 18.74 -12.67
N ALA A 94 3.40 17.82 -12.84
CA ALA A 94 4.33 17.41 -11.79
C ALA A 94 5.18 18.54 -11.21
N VAL A 95 5.41 19.62 -11.97
CA VAL A 95 6.14 20.80 -11.48
C VAL A 95 5.41 21.54 -10.36
N ASN A 96 4.09 21.32 -10.23
CA ASN A 96 3.27 21.90 -9.17
C ASN A 96 3.21 21.06 -7.91
N ASP A 97 3.80 19.87 -7.91
CA ASP A 97 3.71 18.89 -6.83
C ASP A 97 4.68 19.25 -5.69
N ILE A 98 4.12 19.53 -4.51
CA ILE A 98 4.91 19.84 -3.30
C ILE A 98 5.80 18.69 -2.84
N MET A 99 5.48 17.45 -3.21
CA MET A 99 6.36 16.30 -2.92
C MET A 99 7.72 16.40 -3.64
N ALA A 100 7.91 17.35 -4.56
CA ALA A 100 9.23 17.67 -5.09
C ALA A 100 10.20 18.12 -3.99
N GLY A 101 9.69 18.77 -2.93
CA GLY A 101 10.47 19.18 -1.76
C GLY A 101 10.83 18.04 -0.79
N VAL A 102 10.23 16.86 -0.94
CA VAL A 102 10.57 15.67 -0.15
C VAL A 102 11.54 14.80 -0.92
N ILE A 103 12.78 14.73 -0.48
CA ILE A 103 13.86 13.96 -1.11
C ILE A 103 14.17 12.76 -0.22
N VAL A 104 14.13 11.56 -0.78
CA VAL A 104 14.41 10.32 -0.05
C VAL A 104 15.54 9.59 -0.76
N SER A 105 16.63 9.32 -0.04
CA SER A 105 17.73 8.50 -0.57
C SER A 105 17.32 7.04 -0.71
N ASP A 106 18.03 6.29 -1.54
CA ASP A 106 18.04 4.84 -1.40
C ASP A 106 18.55 4.47 0.00
N SER A 107 18.16 3.31 0.50
CA SER A 107 18.69 2.84 1.77
C SER A 107 20.17 2.48 1.65
N ALA A 108 20.87 2.43 2.77
CA ALA A 108 22.14 1.73 2.84
C ALA A 108 21.96 0.27 2.37
N SER A 109 23.01 -0.31 1.79
CA SER A 109 23.02 -1.72 1.39
C SER A 109 22.74 -2.63 2.58
N ILE A 110 21.94 -3.65 2.36
CA ILE A 110 21.56 -4.66 3.36
C ILE A 110 22.45 -5.88 3.13
N ASP A 111 22.92 -6.49 4.21
CA ASP A 111 23.72 -7.71 4.10
C ASP A 111 22.86 -8.86 3.52
N ILE A 112 23.40 -9.63 2.60
CA ILE A 112 22.70 -10.79 2.00
C ILE A 112 22.26 -11.79 3.07
N LYS A 113 23.06 -11.93 4.16
CA LYS A 113 22.66 -12.78 5.31
C LYS A 113 21.35 -12.33 5.98
N ASP A 114 20.93 -11.08 5.78
CA ASP A 114 19.67 -10.54 6.31
C ASP A 114 18.51 -10.73 5.33
N LEU A 115 18.70 -11.42 4.22
CA LEU A 115 17.62 -11.96 3.42
C LEU A 115 17.17 -13.33 3.91
N VAL A 116 15.91 -13.61 3.71
CA VAL A 116 15.27 -14.89 3.99
C VAL A 116 14.26 -15.20 2.90
N LEU A 117 14.18 -16.46 2.50
CA LEU A 117 13.20 -16.91 1.53
C LEU A 117 11.88 -17.23 2.27
N CYS A 118 10.85 -16.46 1.99
CA CYS A 118 9.55 -16.55 2.65
C CYS A 118 8.47 -17.09 1.73
N LYS A 119 7.68 -18.05 2.21
CA LYS A 119 6.50 -18.55 1.52
C LYS A 119 5.33 -17.58 1.71
N LYS A 120 4.63 -17.27 0.63
CA LYS A 120 3.46 -16.41 0.70
C LYS A 120 2.24 -17.18 1.20
N ILE A 121 1.60 -16.64 2.24
CA ILE A 121 0.40 -17.17 2.87
C ILE A 121 -0.73 -16.15 2.71
N GLU A 122 -1.90 -16.61 2.35
CA GLU A 122 -3.13 -15.84 2.29
C GLU A 122 -4.01 -16.21 3.47
N ARG A 123 -4.30 -15.22 4.34
CA ARG A 123 -5.22 -15.38 5.46
C ARG A 123 -6.56 -14.78 5.10
N HIS A 124 -7.62 -15.54 5.32
CA HIS A 124 -9.01 -15.16 5.12
C HIS A 124 -9.62 -14.53 6.39
N PRO A 125 -10.78 -13.84 6.28
CA PRO A 125 -11.42 -13.18 7.43
C PRO A 125 -11.76 -14.14 8.58
N ASP A 126 -12.10 -15.37 8.29
CA ASP A 126 -12.40 -16.42 9.28
C ASP A 126 -11.14 -17.02 9.94
N GLY A 127 -9.95 -16.57 9.56
CA GLY A 127 -8.67 -17.05 10.05
C GLY A 127 -8.10 -18.24 9.29
N ARG A 128 -8.82 -18.79 8.31
CA ARG A 128 -8.26 -19.84 7.44
C ARG A 128 -7.10 -19.32 6.62
N GLU A 129 -6.10 -20.17 6.43
CA GLU A 129 -4.90 -19.86 5.69
C GLU A 129 -4.75 -20.73 4.46
N HIS A 130 -4.26 -20.14 3.40
CA HIS A 130 -3.90 -20.83 2.18
C HIS A 130 -2.49 -20.43 1.75
N SER A 131 -1.60 -21.41 1.63
CA SER A 131 -0.26 -21.20 1.08
C SER A 131 -0.32 -21.25 -0.44
N ILE A 132 0.29 -20.27 -1.09
CA ILE A 132 0.45 -20.27 -2.54
C ILE A 132 1.89 -20.65 -2.91
N ASN A 133 2.05 -21.21 -4.11
CA ASN A 133 3.33 -21.73 -4.57
C ASN A 133 4.25 -20.62 -5.11
N ILE A 134 4.42 -19.57 -4.30
CA ILE A 134 5.27 -18.42 -4.59
C ILE A 134 6.15 -18.19 -3.37
N MET A 135 7.46 -18.13 -3.59
CA MET A 135 8.43 -17.70 -2.60
C MET A 135 8.87 -16.26 -2.89
N ARG A 136 9.28 -15.56 -1.86
CA ARG A 136 9.81 -14.22 -2.00
C ARG A 136 11.05 -14.05 -1.13
N GLU A 137 12.08 -13.43 -1.68
CA GLU A 137 13.17 -12.90 -0.87
C GLU A 137 12.65 -11.72 -0.05
N CYS A 138 12.72 -11.85 1.25
CA CYS A 138 12.30 -10.84 2.21
C CYS A 138 13.46 -10.46 3.12
N ILE A 139 13.45 -9.24 3.60
CA ILE A 139 14.36 -8.81 4.65
C ILE A 139 13.91 -9.45 5.95
N LYS A 140 14.84 -9.97 6.74
CA LYS A 140 14.55 -10.58 8.04
C LYS A 140 13.88 -9.59 8.99
N PRO A 141 12.92 -10.05 9.79
CA PRO A 141 12.35 -9.23 10.85
C PRO A 141 13.43 -8.72 11.82
N GLY A 142 13.35 -7.45 12.20
CA GLY A 142 14.31 -6.81 13.10
C GLY A 142 15.54 -6.22 12.40
N THR A 143 15.71 -6.41 11.09
CA THR A 143 16.78 -5.74 10.35
C THR A 143 16.54 -4.23 10.32
N GLN A 144 17.52 -3.47 10.77
CA GLN A 144 17.51 -2.00 10.72
C GLN A 144 17.91 -1.53 9.31
N ILE A 145 17.08 -0.64 8.75
CA ILE A 145 17.30 -0.06 7.42
C ILE A 145 17.43 1.44 7.58
N ASN A 146 18.54 1.99 7.15
CA ASN A 146 18.81 3.42 7.26
C ASN A 146 18.71 4.10 5.89
N PHE A 147 18.05 5.24 5.85
CA PHE A 147 17.96 6.11 4.68
C PHE A 147 17.88 7.57 5.15
N THR A 148 18.14 8.51 4.26
CA THR A 148 18.03 9.93 4.53
C THR A 148 16.76 10.48 3.90
N LEU A 149 16.00 11.24 4.68
CA LEU A 149 14.86 12.02 4.22
C LEU A 149 15.22 13.50 4.41
N THR A 150 15.17 14.26 3.33
CA THR A 150 15.42 15.72 3.35
C THR A 150 14.14 16.41 2.92
N VAL A 151 13.76 17.45 3.64
CA VAL A 151 12.61 18.29 3.30
C VAL A 151 13.10 19.69 2.96
N ASP A 152 12.76 20.16 1.77
CA ASP A 152 12.96 21.55 1.36
C ASP A 152 11.74 22.39 1.79
N GLU A 153 11.90 23.10 2.90
CA GLU A 153 10.85 23.93 3.48
C GLU A 153 10.38 25.08 2.58
N SER A 154 11.19 25.46 1.58
CA SER A 154 10.76 26.46 0.57
C SER A 154 9.72 25.89 -0.41
N ILE A 155 9.59 24.57 -0.50
CA ILE A 155 8.72 23.86 -1.42
C ILE A 155 7.54 23.22 -0.70
N CYS A 156 7.73 22.66 0.49
CA CYS A 156 6.67 22.00 1.24
C CYS A 156 6.84 22.18 2.75
N ASN A 157 5.70 22.13 3.47
CA ASN A 157 5.64 22.27 4.93
C ASN A 157 5.38 20.89 5.58
N ILE A 158 6.10 19.86 5.15
CA ILE A 158 5.99 18.50 5.70
C ILE A 158 7.16 18.33 6.68
N ASP A 159 6.86 18.39 7.96
CA ASP A 159 7.82 18.16 9.03
C ASP A 159 7.69 16.76 9.63
N GLU A 160 8.53 16.47 10.61
CA GLU A 160 8.53 15.19 11.33
C GLU A 160 7.19 14.92 12.02
N GLN A 161 6.59 15.95 12.64
CA GLN A 161 5.31 15.81 13.34
C GLN A 161 4.19 15.42 12.39
N ILE A 162 4.09 16.09 11.24
CA ILE A 162 3.11 15.78 10.20
C ILE A 162 3.28 14.34 9.71
N ILE A 163 4.52 13.87 9.55
CA ILE A 163 4.79 12.50 9.12
C ILE A 163 4.29 11.50 10.17
N TYR A 164 4.57 11.70 11.46
CA TYR A 164 4.10 10.81 12.53
C TYR A 164 2.57 10.83 12.67
N GLU A 165 1.95 12.01 12.62
CA GLU A 165 0.49 12.12 12.64
C GLU A 165 -0.16 11.41 11.46
N ALA A 166 0.41 11.55 10.27
CA ALA A 166 -0.06 10.87 9.07
C ALA A 166 0.08 9.34 9.19
N ILE A 167 1.19 8.84 9.72
CA ILE A 167 1.38 7.40 9.99
C ILE A 167 0.33 6.90 10.97
N LYS A 168 0.11 7.60 12.07
CA LYS A 168 -0.89 7.26 13.07
C LYS A 168 -2.30 7.18 12.46
N LYS A 169 -2.72 8.19 11.72
CA LYS A 169 -4.03 8.20 11.03
C LYS A 169 -4.16 7.09 9.99
N TYR A 170 -3.09 6.80 9.28
CA TYR A 170 -3.04 5.67 8.34
C TYR A 170 -3.24 4.34 9.06
N THR A 171 -2.53 4.09 10.17
CA THR A 171 -2.64 2.84 10.93
C THR A 171 -4.00 2.68 11.59
N GLU A 172 -4.56 3.75 12.16
CA GLU A 172 -5.93 3.77 12.69
C GLU A 172 -6.94 3.37 11.60
N CYS A 173 -6.91 4.05 10.45
CA CYS A 173 -7.81 3.77 9.34
C CYS A 173 -7.66 2.33 8.80
N TYR A 174 -6.43 1.87 8.64
CA TYR A 174 -6.13 0.52 8.15
C TYR A 174 -6.57 -0.55 9.14
N ASN A 175 -6.34 -0.34 10.44
CA ASN A 175 -6.78 -1.24 11.49
C ASN A 175 -8.32 -1.35 11.55
N ASP A 176 -9.01 -0.21 11.61
CA ASP A 176 -10.46 -0.16 11.79
C ASP A 176 -11.24 -0.65 10.57
N CYS A 177 -10.77 -0.27 9.38
CA CYS A 177 -11.48 -0.56 8.14
C CYS A 177 -11.11 -1.91 7.53
N PHE A 178 -9.93 -2.45 7.84
CA PHE A 178 -9.43 -3.66 7.20
C PHE A 178 -8.99 -4.74 8.21
N ILE A 179 -7.99 -4.50 9.06
CA ILE A 179 -7.42 -5.52 9.95
C ILE A 179 -8.45 -6.09 10.92
N ALA A 180 -9.31 -5.25 11.50
CA ALA A 180 -10.36 -5.64 12.44
C ALA A 180 -11.33 -6.71 11.90
N LEU A 181 -11.30 -6.96 10.60
CA LEU A 181 -12.20 -7.92 9.93
C LEU A 181 -11.55 -9.30 9.73
N PHE A 182 -10.30 -9.47 10.17
CA PHE A 182 -9.57 -10.72 10.07
C PHE A 182 -9.34 -11.32 11.45
N LYS A 183 -9.89 -12.49 11.69
CA LYS A 183 -9.74 -13.20 12.96
C LYS A 183 -8.27 -13.50 13.25
N GLY A 184 -7.78 -13.06 14.41
CA GLY A 184 -6.41 -13.29 14.86
C GLY A 184 -5.35 -12.48 14.12
N ALA A 185 -5.73 -11.45 13.35
CA ALA A 185 -4.77 -10.49 12.82
C ALA A 185 -4.35 -9.49 13.90
N GLU A 186 -3.07 -9.15 13.90
CA GLU A 186 -2.52 -8.17 14.84
C GLU A 186 -2.69 -6.76 14.28
N TYR A 187 -3.13 -5.82 15.12
CA TYR A 187 -3.22 -4.42 14.77
C TYR A 187 -1.84 -3.78 14.62
N LEU A 188 -1.71 -2.89 13.65
CA LEU A 188 -0.52 -2.05 13.53
C LEU A 188 -0.47 -1.06 14.69
N GLN A 189 0.73 -0.81 15.20
CA GLN A 189 0.98 0.26 16.16
C GLN A 189 1.08 1.61 15.43
N ASP A 190 0.97 2.71 16.18
CA ASP A 190 0.89 4.08 15.64
C ASP A 190 2.13 4.53 14.84
N ASP A 191 3.25 3.86 15.01
CA ASP A 191 4.53 4.12 14.33
C ASP A 191 4.87 3.08 13.24
N TYR A 192 3.89 2.23 12.86
CA TYR A 192 4.09 1.22 11.85
C TYR A 192 3.62 1.68 10.47
N VAL A 193 4.37 1.27 9.46
CA VAL A 193 4.07 1.49 8.04
C VAL A 193 4.10 0.15 7.31
N ILE A 194 3.51 0.10 6.12
CA ILE A 194 3.56 -1.09 5.26
C ILE A 194 4.32 -0.77 3.99
N LEU A 195 5.41 -1.49 3.75
CA LEU A 195 6.28 -1.32 2.60
C LEU A 195 6.46 -2.63 1.84
N GLY A 196 6.70 -2.55 0.55
CA GLY A 196 7.04 -3.69 -0.30
C GLY A 196 5.90 -4.29 -1.10
N GLY A 197 6.26 -5.00 -2.18
CA GLY A 197 5.33 -5.53 -3.18
C GLY A 197 4.40 -6.64 -2.69
N GLY A 198 4.76 -7.33 -1.61
CA GLY A 198 4.01 -8.46 -1.05
C GLY A 198 2.90 -8.10 -0.07
N SER A 199 2.73 -6.83 0.28
CA SER A 199 1.86 -6.38 1.38
C SER A 199 0.36 -6.37 1.08
N GLY A 200 -0.03 -6.53 -0.19
CA GLY A 200 -1.44 -6.55 -0.60
C GLY A 200 -1.98 -5.19 -1.06
N PHE A 201 -3.24 -5.19 -1.51
CA PHE A 201 -3.89 -4.00 -2.10
C PHE A 201 -4.30 -2.99 -1.02
N ALA A 202 -4.94 -3.45 0.06
CA ALA A 202 -5.53 -2.57 1.07
C ALA A 202 -4.52 -1.62 1.75
N SER A 203 -3.25 -2.03 1.87
CA SER A 203 -2.20 -1.21 2.47
C SER A 203 -1.67 -0.07 1.59
N LYS A 204 -2.09 -0.03 0.31
CA LYS A 204 -1.58 0.90 -0.72
C LYS A 204 -2.67 1.69 -1.40
N THR A 205 -3.86 1.71 -0.82
CA THR A 205 -5.04 2.29 -1.41
C THR A 205 -5.69 3.29 -0.46
N ILE A 206 -6.41 4.26 -1.03
CA ILE A 206 -7.05 5.36 -0.29
C ILE A 206 -8.56 5.17 -0.12
N GLU A 207 -9.12 4.10 -0.68
CA GLU A 207 -10.58 3.95 -0.73
C GLU A 207 -11.20 3.84 0.66
N TYR A 208 -10.50 3.20 1.61
CA TYR A 208 -10.99 3.16 2.99
C TYR A 208 -10.99 4.53 3.67
N SER A 209 -9.99 5.37 3.44
CA SER A 209 -9.95 6.72 3.98
C SER A 209 -11.01 7.63 3.34
N MET A 210 -11.31 7.41 2.06
CA MET A 210 -12.28 8.22 1.33
C MET A 210 -13.74 7.82 1.59
N TYR A 211 -14.01 6.53 1.73
CA TYR A 211 -15.38 5.99 1.80
C TYR A 211 -15.74 5.41 3.17
N GLY A 212 -14.78 5.28 4.07
CA GLY A 212 -14.96 4.56 5.33
C GLY A 212 -15.13 3.06 5.13
N LYS A 213 -15.39 2.34 6.21
CA LYS A 213 -15.41 0.87 6.23
C LYS A 213 -16.43 0.28 5.26
N LYS A 214 -17.71 0.63 5.38
CA LYS A 214 -18.81 -0.02 4.66
C LYS A 214 -18.79 0.23 3.15
N ASP A 215 -18.64 1.48 2.76
CA ASP A 215 -18.67 1.85 1.35
C ASP A 215 -17.30 1.67 0.70
N GLY A 216 -16.20 1.72 1.47
CA GLY A 216 -14.86 1.34 1.05
C GLY A 216 -14.77 -0.11 0.61
N VAL A 217 -15.41 -1.04 1.36
CA VAL A 217 -15.51 -2.46 0.95
C VAL A 217 -16.18 -2.60 -0.42
N LYS A 218 -17.29 -1.90 -0.65
CA LYS A 218 -17.98 -1.94 -1.94
C LYS A 218 -17.13 -1.36 -3.05
N CYS A 219 -16.51 -0.21 -2.81
CA CYS A 219 -15.65 0.48 -3.77
C CYS A 219 -14.48 -0.40 -4.19
N ILE A 220 -13.72 -0.95 -3.23
CA ILE A 220 -12.57 -1.82 -3.50
C ILE A 220 -13.00 -3.09 -4.22
N ARG A 221 -14.10 -3.74 -3.79
CA ARG A 221 -14.66 -4.91 -4.47
C ARG A 221 -14.91 -4.61 -5.95
N ASP A 222 -15.55 -3.50 -6.26
CA ASP A 222 -15.92 -3.15 -7.63
C ASP A 222 -14.68 -2.80 -8.47
N ILE A 223 -13.71 -2.11 -7.89
CA ILE A 223 -12.39 -1.89 -8.51
C ILE A 223 -11.73 -3.24 -8.84
N LEU A 224 -11.67 -4.15 -7.89
CA LEU A 224 -11.03 -5.45 -8.10
C LEU A 224 -11.76 -6.30 -9.14
N LEU A 225 -13.09 -6.31 -9.14
CA LEU A 225 -13.88 -7.02 -10.15
C LEU A 225 -13.64 -6.50 -11.56
N ASN A 226 -13.41 -5.20 -11.70
CA ASN A 226 -13.20 -4.56 -13.00
C ASN A 226 -11.75 -4.60 -13.48
N THR A 227 -10.78 -4.75 -12.56
CA THR A 227 -9.35 -4.65 -12.88
C THR A 227 -8.62 -5.97 -12.91
N VAL A 228 -9.00 -6.91 -12.05
CA VAL A 228 -8.39 -8.24 -12.02
C VAL A 228 -9.05 -9.08 -13.11
N LYS A 229 -8.29 -9.45 -14.13
CA LYS A 229 -8.80 -10.36 -15.19
C LYS A 229 -9.32 -11.64 -14.54
N ARG A 230 -10.55 -12.01 -14.89
CA ARG A 230 -11.06 -13.34 -14.55
C ARG A 230 -10.19 -14.34 -15.30
N GLU A 231 -9.37 -15.10 -14.58
CA GLU A 231 -8.74 -16.26 -15.16
C GLU A 231 -9.84 -17.23 -15.63
N LYS A 232 -9.56 -17.99 -16.69
CA LYS A 232 -10.53 -18.96 -17.25
C LYS A 232 -11.13 -19.90 -16.19
N ASN A 233 -10.46 -20.08 -15.05
CA ASN A 233 -10.87 -20.94 -13.94
C ASN A 233 -11.50 -20.20 -12.74
N GLY A 234 -11.81 -18.90 -12.82
CA GLY A 234 -12.67 -18.20 -11.87
C GLY A 234 -12.14 -18.05 -10.42
N ASN A 235 -10.83 -18.06 -10.21
CA ASN A 235 -10.23 -18.15 -8.86
C ASN A 235 -10.36 -16.89 -7.98
N HIS A 236 -10.63 -15.72 -8.56
CA HIS A 236 -10.81 -14.49 -7.78
C HIS A 236 -12.26 -14.30 -7.37
N LYS A 237 -12.55 -14.56 -6.08
CA LYS A 237 -13.92 -14.54 -5.52
C LYS A 237 -14.29 -13.17 -4.92
N ASN A 238 -13.73 -12.05 -5.44
CA ASN A 238 -13.98 -10.71 -4.94
C ASN A 238 -15.47 -10.31 -4.92
N TYR A 239 -16.30 -10.96 -5.71
CA TYR A 239 -17.76 -10.76 -5.66
C TYR A 239 -18.38 -11.09 -4.29
N LYS A 240 -17.72 -11.91 -3.47
CA LYS A 240 -18.14 -12.28 -2.11
C LYS A 240 -17.75 -11.22 -1.05
N ASP A 241 -16.88 -10.29 -1.37
CA ASP A 241 -16.29 -9.34 -0.42
C ASP A 241 -17.35 -8.51 0.30
N ALA A 242 -18.42 -8.10 -0.41
CA ALA A 242 -19.52 -7.36 0.20
C ALA A 242 -20.27 -8.17 1.28
N ALA A 243 -20.45 -9.47 1.05
CA ALA A 243 -21.09 -10.37 2.01
C ALA A 243 -20.16 -10.69 3.19
N LEU A 244 -18.84 -10.72 2.95
CA LEU A 244 -17.83 -10.90 3.98
C LEU A 244 -17.58 -9.62 4.79
N GLY A 245 -18.03 -8.47 4.30
CA GLY A 245 -17.82 -7.17 4.92
C GLY A 245 -16.39 -6.64 4.84
N VAL A 246 -15.54 -7.23 4.00
CA VAL A 246 -14.14 -6.83 3.79
C VAL A 246 -13.70 -7.00 2.34
N SER A 247 -12.91 -6.06 1.81
CA SER A 247 -12.31 -6.15 0.48
C SER A 247 -10.91 -5.51 0.48
N PRO A 248 -9.91 -6.21 -0.09
CA PRO A 248 -9.93 -7.61 -0.51
C PRO A 248 -10.11 -8.58 0.67
N HIS A 249 -10.68 -9.74 0.42
CA HIS A 249 -10.91 -10.78 1.45
C HIS A 249 -9.67 -11.59 1.82
N ILE A 250 -8.50 -11.02 1.61
CA ILE A 250 -7.21 -11.68 1.85
C ILE A 250 -6.22 -10.66 2.42
N ILE A 251 -5.60 -11.03 3.55
CA ILE A 251 -4.42 -10.36 4.08
C ILE A 251 -3.18 -11.22 3.80
N LYS A 252 -2.06 -10.58 3.48
CA LYS A 252 -0.82 -11.27 3.10
C LYS A 252 0.06 -11.52 4.32
N TYR A 253 0.34 -12.78 4.56
CA TYR A 253 1.17 -13.28 5.64
C TYR A 253 2.34 -14.11 5.09
N THR A 254 3.30 -14.32 5.96
CA THR A 254 4.37 -15.29 5.81
C THR A 254 4.69 -15.94 7.13
N SER A 255 5.45 -17.04 7.10
CA SER A 255 6.05 -17.64 8.29
C SER A 255 7.56 -17.47 8.24
N CYS A 256 8.11 -16.85 9.27
CA CYS A 256 9.56 -16.71 9.44
C CYS A 256 9.95 -17.21 10.82
N TYR A 257 10.86 -18.18 10.89
CA TYR A 257 11.29 -18.83 12.15
C TYR A 257 10.12 -19.32 13.03
N GLY A 258 9.09 -19.89 12.39
CA GLY A 258 7.92 -20.41 13.10
C GLY A 258 6.91 -19.36 13.57
N LYS A 259 7.18 -18.07 13.39
CA LYS A 259 6.23 -16.99 13.65
C LYS A 259 5.53 -16.54 12.38
N GLN A 260 4.22 -16.40 12.48
CA GLN A 260 3.45 -15.81 11.39
C GLN A 260 3.48 -14.29 11.50
N MET A 261 3.71 -13.63 10.36
CA MET A 261 3.85 -12.19 10.29
C MET A 261 3.12 -11.66 9.06
N GLN A 262 2.49 -10.51 9.20
CA GLN A 262 1.97 -9.78 8.04
C GLN A 262 3.13 -9.27 7.21
N MET A 263 3.05 -9.44 5.89
CA MET A 263 4.12 -9.04 4.98
C MET A 263 4.19 -7.51 4.85
N GLY A 264 5.41 -6.99 4.89
CA GLY A 264 5.72 -5.59 4.63
C GLY A 264 5.57 -4.66 5.82
N VAL A 265 5.21 -5.15 7.01
CA VAL A 265 5.10 -4.33 8.22
C VAL A 265 6.49 -3.90 8.68
N CYS A 266 6.67 -2.59 8.84
CA CYS A 266 7.91 -1.96 9.30
C CYS A 266 7.59 -0.91 10.37
N LYS A 267 8.47 -0.75 11.34
CA LYS A 267 8.45 0.37 12.27
C LYS A 267 9.21 1.55 11.65
N MET A 268 8.61 2.74 11.67
CA MET A 268 9.25 3.98 11.22
C MET A 268 9.83 4.72 12.42
N ILE A 269 11.08 5.13 12.32
CA ILE A 269 11.76 5.94 13.34
C ILE A 269 12.47 7.09 12.62
N ILE A 270 12.13 8.33 12.96
CA ILE A 270 12.81 9.53 12.51
C ILE A 270 13.78 9.96 13.62
N LYS A 271 15.00 10.37 13.25
CA LYS A 271 16.05 10.80 14.18
C LYS A 271 16.67 12.09 13.71
#